data_0464b58e90f38110c254e5802dfed6ef
#
_entry.id   0464b58e90f38110c254e5802dfed6ef
#
_cell.length_a   1.000
_cell.length_b   1.000
_cell.length_c   1.000
_cell.angle_alpha   90.00
_cell.angle_beta   90.00
_cell.angle_gamma   90.00
#
_symmetry.space_group_name_H-M   'P 1'
#
loop_
_entity.id
_entity.type
_entity.pdbx_description
1 polymer ?
#
loop_
_entity_poly.entity_id
_entity_poly.type
_entity_poly.pdbx_seq_one_letter_code
_entity_poly.pdbx_strand_id
1 'polypeptide(L)'
;MRPTQRGWAIAAVALLLYFFANQTQVGWLYVLSALAAGVWLTTWFLPRRMLRGLTLARRINGQRSPSLRSGESANPVELELYAGETITVELDLTNTSRTPVLQVRGEEICPLAPADEQTQSFFVPGLPPRANVTLTYETTCARRGWFEFPPVALSTRAPFGFFSARRDISAPTGVLVFPEYRELKRLALFDRAPAAQSTFTRIGMGGEFVGVREYRPSDSPRHVHWRSTARVGQLIVKEFAAETEPGLSIALDLRGSSIVGFGENTSLELAIKLVATLARYAHQRGLPVSLVANSRTWPVPPGPLSWWGLMNTLARVQADANADESFADCLRGLRATSFVAAVLPSPDDDAIAPLVELKNQGLGVLAVVIDPNPFLPYGWGTSGKANEVAGALKASDVSVCVIGDEPDWERVLVSSG
;
A
#
# COMPACT_ATOMS: atom_id res chain seq x y z
N MET A 1 24.87 25.37 -13.00
CA MET A 1 26.23 25.00 -13.43
C MET A 1 27.21 25.35 -12.34
N ARG A 2 28.15 24.45 -12.09
CA ARG A 2 29.22 24.70 -11.11
C ARG A 2 30.58 24.43 -11.79
N PRO A 3 31.55 25.33 -11.70
CA PRO A 3 32.91 25.05 -12.16
C PRO A 3 33.51 23.95 -11.27
N THR A 4 34.26 23.06 -11.87
CA THR A 4 35.03 22.04 -11.14
C THR A 4 36.41 22.61 -10.76
N GLN A 5 37.14 21.92 -9.90
CA GLN A 5 38.54 22.30 -9.59
C GLN A 5 39.39 22.41 -10.87
N ARG A 6 39.17 21.52 -11.84
CA ARG A 6 39.85 21.55 -13.15
C ARG A 6 39.43 22.78 -13.96
N GLY A 7 38.17 23.20 -13.89
CA GLY A 7 37.67 24.40 -14.55
C GLY A 7 38.33 25.68 -14.02
N TRP A 8 38.53 25.77 -12.71
CA TRP A 8 39.28 26.84 -12.11
C TRP A 8 40.75 26.82 -12.47
N ALA A 9 41.38 25.64 -12.52
CA ALA A 9 42.76 25.48 -12.89
C ALA A 9 43.03 25.98 -14.32
N ILE A 10 42.21 25.62 -15.32
CA ILE A 10 42.38 26.08 -16.70
C ILE A 10 42.16 27.60 -16.84
N ALA A 11 41.22 28.16 -16.08
CA ALA A 11 41.02 29.63 -16.03
C ALA A 11 42.26 30.34 -15.47
N ALA A 12 42.84 29.80 -14.39
CA ALA A 12 44.07 30.34 -13.80
C ALA A 12 45.25 30.26 -14.78
N VAL A 13 45.39 29.13 -15.47
CA VAL A 13 46.43 28.94 -16.49
C VAL A 13 46.25 29.95 -17.64
N ALA A 14 45.02 30.12 -18.14
CA ALA A 14 44.76 31.12 -19.18
C ALA A 14 45.15 32.54 -18.75
N LEU A 15 44.83 32.91 -17.51
CA LEU A 15 45.16 34.19 -16.91
C LEU A 15 46.68 34.37 -16.72
N LEU A 16 47.37 33.34 -16.24
CA LEU A 16 48.84 33.33 -16.10
C LEU A 16 49.55 33.47 -17.47
N LEU A 17 49.10 32.73 -18.45
CA LEU A 17 49.64 32.85 -19.81
C LEU A 17 49.41 34.25 -20.38
N TYR A 18 48.27 34.85 -20.17
CA TYR A 18 48.00 36.23 -20.57
C TYR A 18 48.92 37.21 -19.85
N PHE A 19 49.09 37.06 -18.54
CA PHE A 19 49.99 37.91 -17.76
C PHE A 19 51.45 37.81 -18.27
N PHE A 20 51.98 36.61 -18.47
CA PHE A 20 53.31 36.43 -19.00
C PHE A 20 53.45 36.93 -20.44
N ALA A 21 52.43 36.76 -21.27
CA ALA A 21 52.40 37.31 -22.62
C ALA A 21 52.54 38.83 -22.61
N ASN A 22 51.87 39.50 -21.67
CA ASN A 22 51.91 40.96 -21.52
C ASN A 22 53.28 41.46 -21.00
N GLN A 23 53.95 40.68 -20.15
CA GLN A 23 55.28 41.04 -19.64
C GLN A 23 56.42 40.77 -20.67
N THR A 24 56.29 39.67 -21.40
CA THR A 24 57.36 39.23 -22.32
C THR A 24 57.17 39.69 -23.76
N GLN A 25 55.95 40.18 -24.10
CA GLN A 25 55.56 40.61 -25.46
C GLN A 25 55.69 39.49 -26.50
N VAL A 26 55.68 38.22 -26.06
CA VAL A 26 55.81 37.05 -26.90
C VAL A 26 54.48 36.66 -27.52
N GLY A 27 54.29 36.80 -28.82
CA GLY A 27 53.01 36.68 -29.53
C GLY A 27 52.32 35.27 -29.37
N TRP A 28 53.07 34.20 -29.35
CA TRP A 28 52.50 32.85 -29.22
C TRP A 28 51.91 32.57 -27.84
N LEU A 29 52.32 33.29 -26.78
CA LEU A 29 51.71 33.21 -25.45
C LEU A 29 50.26 33.78 -25.42
N TYR A 30 50.01 34.82 -26.20
CA TYR A 30 48.66 35.34 -26.37
C TYR A 30 47.75 34.31 -27.07
N VAL A 31 48.28 33.61 -28.08
CA VAL A 31 47.53 32.57 -28.79
C VAL A 31 47.17 31.41 -27.86
N LEU A 32 48.10 30.97 -27.03
CA LEU A 32 47.84 29.91 -26.04
C LEU A 32 46.84 30.35 -24.98
N SER A 33 46.92 31.57 -24.47
CA SER A 33 45.97 32.13 -23.54
C SER A 33 44.56 32.18 -24.16
N ALA A 34 44.47 32.70 -25.42
CA ALA A 34 43.20 32.77 -26.12
C ALA A 34 42.58 31.36 -26.38
N LEU A 35 43.40 30.39 -26.74
CA LEU A 35 42.96 28.99 -26.88
C LEU A 35 42.45 28.41 -25.58
N ALA A 36 43.17 28.58 -24.46
CA ALA A 36 42.74 28.16 -23.14
C ALA A 36 41.43 28.79 -22.69
N ALA A 37 41.28 30.14 -22.90
CA ALA A 37 40.09 30.88 -22.64
C ALA A 37 38.91 30.44 -23.53
N GLY A 38 39.16 30.18 -24.81
CA GLY A 38 38.17 29.69 -25.77
C GLY A 38 37.64 28.30 -25.39
N VAL A 39 38.54 27.38 -25.02
CA VAL A 39 38.14 26.08 -24.50
C VAL A 39 37.32 26.22 -23.19
N TRP A 40 37.72 27.08 -22.29
CA TRP A 40 36.98 27.33 -21.05
C TRP A 40 35.59 27.89 -21.32
N LEU A 41 35.45 28.84 -22.23
CA LEU A 41 34.15 29.43 -22.62
C LEU A 41 33.24 28.43 -23.33
N THR A 42 33.78 27.63 -24.26
CA THR A 42 32.99 26.61 -24.96
C THR A 42 32.46 25.54 -24.01
N THR A 43 33.26 25.13 -23.04
CA THR A 43 32.84 24.15 -22.03
C THR A 43 31.84 24.69 -21.04
N TRP A 44 31.67 25.99 -20.92
CA TRP A 44 30.59 26.60 -20.14
C TRP A 44 29.20 26.31 -20.75
N PHE A 45 29.03 26.43 -22.07
CA PHE A 45 27.70 26.28 -22.70
C PHE A 45 27.36 24.84 -23.05
N LEU A 46 28.35 24.04 -23.39
CA LEU A 46 28.15 22.74 -24.01
C LEU A 46 27.42 21.71 -23.10
N PRO A 47 27.75 21.54 -21.80
CA PRO A 47 27.09 20.58 -20.94
C PRO A 47 25.58 20.86 -20.75
N ARG A 48 25.19 22.13 -20.64
CA ARG A 48 23.78 22.53 -20.57
C ARG A 48 23.02 22.22 -21.83
N ARG A 49 23.64 22.49 -22.98
CA ARG A 49 23.04 22.24 -24.30
C ARG A 49 22.83 20.74 -24.51
N MET A 50 23.78 19.92 -24.10
CA MET A 50 23.70 18.46 -24.18
C MET A 50 22.50 17.93 -23.38
N LEU A 51 22.33 18.36 -22.12
CA LEU A 51 21.24 17.85 -21.28
C LEU A 51 19.85 18.35 -21.73
N ARG A 52 19.75 19.52 -22.42
CA ARG A 52 18.46 20.06 -22.87
C ARG A 52 17.75 19.16 -23.88
N GLY A 53 18.49 18.43 -24.68
CA GLY A 53 17.94 17.52 -25.68
C GLY A 53 17.55 16.14 -25.18
N LEU A 54 17.72 15.86 -23.88
CA LEU A 54 17.35 14.57 -23.31
C LEU A 54 15.91 14.57 -22.84
N THR A 55 15.19 13.49 -23.17
CA THR A 55 13.87 13.14 -22.65
C THR A 55 13.93 11.75 -22.04
N LEU A 56 13.10 11.51 -21.03
CA LEU A 56 13.08 10.25 -20.31
C LEU A 56 11.62 9.76 -20.23
N ALA A 57 11.42 8.47 -20.51
CA ALA A 57 10.17 7.77 -20.25
C ALA A 57 10.45 6.59 -19.34
N ARG A 58 9.51 6.30 -18.42
CA ARG A 58 9.60 5.16 -17.51
C ARG A 58 8.57 4.11 -17.86
N ARG A 59 8.94 2.84 -17.77
CA ARG A 59 8.06 1.69 -17.85
C ARG A 59 8.30 0.81 -16.64
N ILE A 60 7.23 0.18 -16.16
CA ILE A 60 7.28 -0.78 -15.07
C ILE A 60 6.66 -2.07 -15.60
N ASN A 61 7.37 -3.20 -15.47
CA ASN A 61 6.98 -4.50 -16.04
C ASN A 61 6.57 -4.41 -17.51
N GLY A 62 7.32 -3.61 -18.32
CA GLY A 62 7.04 -3.40 -19.74
C GLY A 62 5.87 -2.48 -20.07
N GLN A 63 5.06 -2.07 -19.08
CA GLN A 63 3.92 -1.17 -19.27
C GLN A 63 4.34 0.29 -19.12
N ARG A 64 3.96 1.12 -20.09
CA ARG A 64 4.14 2.57 -19.99
C ARG A 64 3.18 3.13 -18.95
N SER A 65 3.72 3.82 -17.97
CA SER A 65 2.89 4.67 -17.14
C SER A 65 2.27 5.79 -17.98
N PRO A 66 0.94 6.02 -17.89
CA PRO A 66 0.34 7.16 -18.58
C PRO A 66 0.99 8.43 -18.06
N SER A 67 1.37 9.30 -19.00
CA SER A 67 1.86 10.63 -18.66
C SER A 67 0.72 11.39 -17.96
N LEU A 68 0.91 11.71 -16.69
CA LEU A 68 0.05 12.61 -15.97
C LEU A 68 0.08 13.97 -16.69
N ARG A 69 -0.94 14.27 -17.52
CA ARG A 69 -1.19 15.63 -17.96
C ARG A 69 -1.73 16.38 -16.75
N SER A 70 -1.09 17.50 -16.43
CA SER A 70 -1.49 18.38 -15.34
C SER A 70 -2.99 18.71 -15.46
N GLY A 71 -3.80 18.20 -14.53
CA GLY A 71 -5.23 18.52 -14.40
C GLY A 71 -6.21 17.37 -14.55
N GLU A 72 -5.81 16.20 -15.00
CA GLU A 72 -6.68 15.02 -14.98
C GLU A 72 -6.35 14.17 -13.75
N SER A 73 -7.39 13.83 -12.98
CA SER A 73 -7.33 12.79 -11.95
C SER A 73 -6.83 11.52 -12.64
N ALA A 74 -5.58 11.20 -12.47
CA ALA A 74 -5.00 10.02 -13.08
C ALA A 74 -5.76 8.81 -12.56
N ASN A 75 -6.50 8.15 -13.45
CA ASN A 75 -6.80 6.76 -13.22
C ASN A 75 -5.42 6.08 -13.08
N PRO A 76 -5.12 5.46 -11.93
CA PRO A 76 -3.89 4.73 -11.77
C PRO A 76 -3.80 3.74 -12.92
N VAL A 77 -2.61 3.60 -13.50
CA VAL A 77 -2.37 2.46 -14.37
C VAL A 77 -2.75 1.25 -13.57
N GLU A 78 -3.60 0.41 -14.14
CA GLU A 78 -3.98 -0.89 -13.59
C GLU A 78 -2.76 -1.85 -13.64
N LEU A 79 -1.65 -1.43 -13.08
CA LEU A 79 -0.54 -2.30 -12.77
C LEU A 79 -0.89 -2.99 -11.46
N GLU A 80 -1.22 -4.27 -11.55
CA GLU A 80 -1.43 -5.13 -10.41
C GLU A 80 -0.08 -5.45 -9.77
N LEU A 81 0.42 -4.56 -8.91
CA LEU A 81 1.65 -4.77 -8.15
C LEU A 81 1.31 -5.07 -6.69
N TYR A 82 1.99 -6.06 -6.15
CA TYR A 82 1.83 -6.48 -4.76
C TYR A 82 3.09 -6.22 -3.95
N ALA A 83 2.92 -5.92 -2.66
CA ALA A 83 4.05 -5.84 -1.74
C ALA A 83 4.78 -7.20 -1.69
N GLY A 84 6.12 -7.18 -1.70
CA GLY A 84 6.96 -8.37 -1.79
C GLY A 84 7.24 -8.84 -3.23
N GLU A 85 6.58 -8.30 -4.25
CA GLU A 85 6.79 -8.68 -5.64
C GLU A 85 8.04 -8.01 -6.23
N THR A 86 8.83 -8.78 -7.00
CA THR A 86 9.95 -8.23 -7.76
C THR A 86 9.44 -7.63 -9.05
N ILE A 87 9.83 -6.39 -9.32
CA ILE A 87 9.44 -5.63 -10.51
C ILE A 87 10.65 -5.23 -11.34
N THR A 88 10.43 -5.08 -12.63
CA THR A 88 11.42 -4.56 -13.57
C THR A 88 11.06 -3.12 -13.93
N VAL A 89 11.99 -2.20 -13.70
CA VAL A 89 11.86 -0.80 -14.09
C VAL A 89 12.78 -0.52 -15.27
N GLU A 90 12.21 0.02 -16.33
CA GLU A 90 12.89 0.41 -17.55
C GLU A 90 12.87 1.92 -17.73
N LEU A 91 14.02 2.52 -17.97
CA LEU A 91 14.20 3.94 -18.25
C LEU A 91 14.64 4.11 -19.71
N ASP A 92 13.77 4.62 -20.54
CA ASP A 92 14.07 4.98 -21.92
C ASP A 92 14.60 6.40 -21.99
N LEU A 93 15.91 6.54 -22.08
CA LEU A 93 16.57 7.83 -22.26
C LEU A 93 16.76 8.10 -23.76
N THR A 94 16.15 9.16 -24.26
CA THR A 94 16.18 9.54 -25.69
C THR A 94 16.88 10.88 -25.87
N ASN A 95 17.82 10.93 -26.81
CA ASN A 95 18.44 12.18 -27.26
C ASN A 95 17.66 12.74 -28.46
N THR A 96 16.84 13.74 -28.22
CA THR A 96 16.06 14.43 -29.28
C THR A 96 16.86 15.47 -30.06
N SER A 97 18.08 15.77 -29.59
CA SER A 97 18.94 16.79 -30.21
C SER A 97 19.67 16.28 -31.46
N ARG A 98 20.26 17.22 -32.21
CA ARG A 98 21.13 16.93 -33.37
C ARG A 98 22.60 16.75 -32.98
N THR A 99 22.93 16.88 -31.70
CA THR A 99 24.29 16.75 -31.18
C THR A 99 24.39 15.55 -30.27
N PRO A 100 25.52 14.83 -30.26
CA PRO A 100 25.74 13.72 -29.36
C PRO A 100 25.77 14.24 -27.91
N VAL A 101 25.29 13.43 -26.99
CA VAL A 101 25.42 13.66 -25.57
C VAL A 101 26.43 12.67 -25.00
N LEU A 102 27.36 13.16 -24.17
CA LEU A 102 28.48 12.38 -23.66
C LEU A 102 28.45 12.35 -22.12
N GLN A 103 28.89 11.22 -21.56
CA GLN A 103 29.15 11.04 -20.13
C GLN A 103 27.98 11.47 -19.24
N VAL A 104 26.79 10.97 -19.54
CA VAL A 104 25.60 11.22 -18.72
C VAL A 104 25.61 10.30 -17.52
N ARG A 105 25.55 10.88 -16.33
CA ARG A 105 25.26 10.16 -15.09
C ARG A 105 23.83 10.48 -14.69
N GLY A 106 23.09 9.47 -14.32
CA GLY A 106 21.73 9.62 -13.81
C GLY A 106 21.60 9.02 -12.42
N GLU A 107 20.74 9.64 -11.65
CA GLU A 107 20.31 9.15 -10.33
C GLU A 107 18.80 9.13 -10.33
N GLU A 108 18.22 7.96 -10.14
CA GLU A 108 16.79 7.75 -9.97
C GLU A 108 16.51 7.36 -8.54
N ILE A 109 15.41 7.87 -7.99
CA ILE A 109 14.88 7.43 -6.72
C ILE A 109 13.66 6.57 -7.01
N CYS A 110 13.74 5.28 -6.68
CA CYS A 110 12.63 4.34 -6.77
C CYS A 110 11.91 4.26 -5.42
N PRO A 111 10.73 4.86 -5.26
CA PRO A 111 10.04 4.88 -3.96
C PRO A 111 9.44 3.51 -3.59
N LEU A 112 9.42 2.55 -4.52
CA LEU A 112 8.93 1.19 -4.32
C LEU A 112 9.98 0.30 -3.64
N ALA A 113 11.27 0.62 -3.83
CA ALA A 113 12.37 -0.16 -3.31
C ALA A 113 12.50 -0.03 -1.78
N PRO A 114 13.15 -1.01 -1.10
CA PRO A 114 13.56 -0.89 0.29
C PRO A 114 14.36 0.39 0.53
N ALA A 115 14.31 0.91 1.75
CA ALA A 115 14.87 2.23 2.09
C ALA A 115 16.36 2.40 1.77
N ASP A 116 17.13 1.33 1.85
CA ASP A 116 18.56 1.26 1.55
C ASP A 116 18.87 1.12 0.04
N GLU A 117 17.91 0.68 -0.77
CA GLU A 117 18.05 0.44 -2.21
C GLU A 117 17.30 1.45 -3.09
N GLN A 118 16.73 2.50 -2.52
CA GLN A 118 15.90 3.46 -3.26
C GLN A 118 16.65 4.22 -4.34
N THR A 119 17.96 4.45 -4.19
CA THR A 119 18.75 5.23 -5.14
C THR A 119 19.42 4.34 -6.17
N GLN A 120 18.98 4.45 -7.42
CA GLN A 120 19.57 3.75 -8.56
C GLN A 120 20.42 4.71 -9.38
N SER A 121 21.73 4.41 -9.50
CA SER A 121 22.67 5.22 -10.27
C SER A 121 23.02 4.53 -11.59
N PHE A 122 23.04 5.28 -12.68
CA PHE A 122 23.42 4.76 -13.97
C PHE A 122 24.37 5.69 -14.71
N PHE A 123 25.09 5.13 -15.69
CA PHE A 123 26.03 5.87 -16.51
C PHE A 123 25.87 5.52 -17.98
N VAL A 124 25.70 6.55 -18.83
CA VAL A 124 25.64 6.43 -20.28
C VAL A 124 26.87 7.10 -20.87
N PRO A 125 27.81 6.34 -21.42
CA PRO A 125 29.08 6.88 -21.97
C PRO A 125 28.86 7.87 -23.11
N GLY A 126 27.91 7.56 -23.97
CA GLY A 126 27.52 8.41 -25.08
C GLY A 126 26.18 8.03 -25.67
N LEU A 127 25.43 9.03 -26.11
CA LEU A 127 24.14 8.85 -26.77
C LEU A 127 24.15 9.64 -28.09
N PRO A 128 24.20 8.96 -29.26
CA PRO A 128 24.17 9.62 -30.56
C PRO A 128 22.97 10.52 -30.76
N PRO A 129 23.00 11.44 -31.74
CA PRO A 129 21.82 12.22 -32.10
C PRO A 129 20.63 11.34 -32.46
N ARG A 130 19.44 11.67 -31.94
CA ARG A 130 18.19 10.95 -32.20
C ARG A 130 18.18 9.47 -31.81
N ALA A 131 19.16 9.01 -31.05
CA ALA A 131 19.21 7.66 -30.50
C ALA A 131 18.53 7.58 -29.14
N ASN A 132 18.16 6.37 -28.75
CA ASN A 132 17.66 6.03 -27.44
C ASN A 132 18.51 4.93 -26.79
N VAL A 133 18.48 4.86 -25.48
CA VAL A 133 19.05 3.77 -24.69
C VAL A 133 18.04 3.42 -23.61
N THR A 134 17.80 2.13 -23.44
CA THR A 134 16.98 1.60 -22.35
C THR A 134 17.89 1.10 -21.26
N LEU A 135 17.65 1.56 -20.06
CA LEU A 135 18.34 1.16 -18.84
C LEU A 135 17.33 0.37 -18.01
N THR A 136 17.71 -0.81 -17.56
CA THR A 136 16.83 -1.71 -16.84
C THR A 136 17.43 -2.05 -15.50
N TYR A 137 16.60 -2.04 -14.45
CA TYR A 137 16.95 -2.56 -13.15
C TYR A 137 15.77 -3.29 -12.53
N GLU A 138 16.07 -4.19 -11.61
CA GLU A 138 15.06 -4.94 -10.85
C GLU A 138 15.07 -4.46 -9.41
N THR A 139 13.90 -4.42 -8.79
CA THR A 139 13.74 -4.11 -7.38
C THR A 139 12.50 -4.81 -6.83
N THR A 140 12.37 -4.86 -5.51
CA THR A 140 11.21 -5.44 -4.84
C THR A 140 10.31 -4.35 -4.29
N CYS A 141 9.00 -4.48 -4.45
CA CYS A 141 8.03 -3.59 -3.85
C CYS A 141 8.02 -3.79 -2.33
N ALA A 142 8.73 -2.94 -1.59
CA ALA A 142 8.89 -3.12 -0.14
C ALA A 142 7.60 -2.94 0.65
N ARG A 143 6.70 -2.04 0.19
CA ARG A 143 5.49 -1.64 0.91
C ARG A 143 4.31 -1.48 -0.03
N ARG A 144 3.11 -1.73 0.51
CA ARG A 144 1.87 -1.29 -0.13
C ARG A 144 1.71 0.23 -0.04
N GLY A 145 0.91 0.79 -0.91
CA GLY A 145 0.58 2.22 -0.86
C GLY A 145 0.55 2.88 -2.23
N TRP A 146 0.27 4.17 -2.22
CA TRP A 146 0.40 5.02 -3.39
C TRP A 146 1.79 5.65 -3.42
N PHE A 147 2.50 5.48 -4.52
CA PHE A 147 3.85 5.99 -4.72
C PHE A 147 3.94 6.84 -5.98
N GLU A 148 4.60 7.98 -5.85
CA GLU A 148 4.92 8.84 -6.97
C GLU A 148 6.43 8.89 -7.15
N PHE A 149 6.87 8.63 -8.37
CA PHE A 149 8.29 8.68 -8.69
C PHE A 149 8.74 10.14 -8.86
N PRO A 150 9.78 10.57 -8.15
CA PRO A 150 10.34 11.90 -8.32
C PRO A 150 11.05 12.05 -9.67
N PRO A 151 11.39 13.28 -10.07
CA PRO A 151 12.19 13.53 -11.27
C PRO A 151 13.55 12.84 -11.19
N VAL A 152 14.01 12.31 -12.34
CA VAL A 152 15.34 11.72 -12.47
C VAL A 152 16.38 12.81 -12.64
N ALA A 153 17.42 12.77 -11.82
CA ALA A 153 18.51 13.74 -11.86
C ALA A 153 19.58 13.29 -12.87
N LEU A 154 19.74 14.03 -13.96
CA LEU A 154 20.79 13.81 -14.93
C LEU A 154 21.92 14.83 -14.78
N SER A 155 23.16 14.38 -14.90
CA SER A 155 24.33 15.25 -14.83
C SER A 155 25.36 14.85 -15.89
N THR A 156 26.12 15.83 -16.37
CA THR A 156 27.29 15.60 -17.22
C THR A 156 28.41 16.58 -16.90
N ARG A 157 29.64 16.12 -17.12
CA ARG A 157 30.86 16.92 -17.04
C ARG A 157 31.59 16.99 -18.38
N ALA A 158 30.98 16.44 -19.44
CA ALA A 158 31.58 16.39 -20.78
C ALA A 158 31.73 17.80 -21.38
N PRO A 159 32.73 18.01 -22.31
CA PRO A 159 33.69 17.01 -22.74
C PRO A 159 34.94 16.89 -21.85
N PHE A 160 35.41 17.98 -21.22
CA PHE A 160 36.70 18.03 -20.52
C PHE A 160 36.60 18.02 -18.97
N GLY A 161 35.42 17.99 -18.45
CA GLY A 161 35.19 17.98 -16.99
C GLY A 161 35.40 19.32 -16.27
N PHE A 162 35.47 20.44 -17.01
CA PHE A 162 35.69 21.77 -16.43
C PHE A 162 34.43 22.33 -15.78
N PHE A 163 33.27 21.96 -16.28
CA PHE A 163 31.98 22.36 -15.74
C PHE A 163 31.07 21.14 -15.53
N SER A 164 30.28 21.20 -14.47
CA SER A 164 29.22 20.24 -14.23
C SER A 164 27.86 20.88 -14.50
N ALA A 165 27.06 20.26 -15.34
CA ALA A 165 25.64 20.59 -15.51
C ALA A 165 24.80 19.51 -14.88
N ARG A 166 23.67 19.89 -14.25
CA ARG A 166 22.62 19.01 -13.74
C ARG A 166 21.28 19.48 -14.30
N ARG A 167 20.43 18.53 -14.61
CA ARG A 167 19.04 18.76 -15.01
C ARG A 167 18.19 17.64 -14.45
N ASP A 168 17.11 18.00 -13.78
CA ASP A 168 16.09 17.06 -13.34
C ASP A 168 15.05 16.93 -14.45
N ILE A 169 14.77 15.69 -14.86
CA ILE A 169 13.80 15.37 -15.91
C ILE A 169 12.61 14.68 -15.25
N SER A 170 11.44 15.28 -15.43
CA SER A 170 10.20 14.71 -14.95
C SER A 170 9.74 13.60 -15.88
N ALA A 171 9.51 12.41 -15.32
CA ALA A 171 8.80 11.30 -15.92
C ALA A 171 7.70 10.88 -14.92
N PRO A 172 6.59 11.66 -14.84
CA PRO A 172 5.59 11.46 -13.80
C PRO A 172 5.03 10.04 -13.91
N THR A 173 5.11 9.32 -12.83
CA THR A 173 4.67 7.93 -12.71
C THR A 173 4.08 7.75 -11.33
N GLY A 174 2.77 7.47 -11.27
CA GLY A 174 2.07 7.11 -10.03
C GLY A 174 1.74 5.62 -10.06
N VAL A 175 2.01 4.92 -8.97
CA VAL A 175 1.81 3.48 -8.85
C VAL A 175 1.11 3.16 -7.54
N LEU A 176 0.09 2.31 -7.61
CA LEU A 176 -0.56 1.75 -6.44
C LEU A 176 -0.07 0.33 -6.23
N VAL A 177 0.53 0.07 -5.07
CA VAL A 177 0.98 -1.25 -4.65
C VAL A 177 -0.02 -1.82 -3.67
N PHE A 178 -0.58 -2.98 -4.00
CA PHE A 178 -1.53 -3.70 -3.17
C PHE A 178 -0.85 -4.47 -2.04
N PRO A 179 -1.53 -4.75 -0.93
CA PRO A 179 -1.00 -5.63 0.10
C PRO A 179 -0.82 -7.05 -0.42
N GLU A 180 0.19 -7.74 0.09
CA GLU A 180 0.35 -9.18 -0.07
C GLU A 180 -0.87 -9.91 0.52
N TYR A 181 -1.28 -11.01 -0.11
CA TYR A 181 -2.24 -11.94 0.46
C TYR A 181 -1.80 -13.38 0.17
N ARG A 182 -2.33 -14.32 0.93
CA ARG A 182 -2.07 -15.75 0.74
C ARG A 182 -3.35 -16.52 0.48
N GLU A 183 -3.26 -17.59 -0.29
CA GLU A 183 -4.41 -18.43 -0.56
C GLU A 183 -4.58 -19.47 0.55
N LEU A 184 -5.76 -19.46 1.18
CA LEU A 184 -6.12 -20.44 2.21
C LEU A 184 -6.94 -21.56 1.59
N LYS A 185 -6.57 -22.81 1.89
CA LYS A 185 -7.36 -23.99 1.49
C LYS A 185 -8.60 -24.18 2.37
N ARG A 186 -8.49 -23.82 3.65
CA ARG A 186 -9.53 -24.02 4.66
C ARG A 186 -9.47 -22.90 5.69
N LEU A 187 -10.60 -22.56 6.29
CA LEU A 187 -10.67 -21.61 7.39
C LEU A 187 -11.71 -22.15 8.41
N ALA A 188 -11.28 -22.37 9.63
CA ALA A 188 -12.07 -22.98 10.69
C ALA A 188 -13.38 -22.22 11.00
N LEU A 189 -13.39 -20.89 10.80
CA LEU A 189 -14.58 -20.05 10.95
C LEU A 189 -15.79 -20.60 10.16
N PHE A 190 -15.56 -21.09 8.94
CA PHE A 190 -16.63 -21.56 8.06
C PHE A 190 -17.00 -23.02 8.33
N ASP A 191 -16.11 -23.80 8.98
CA ASP A 191 -16.37 -25.21 9.26
C ASP A 191 -17.26 -25.42 10.49
N ARG A 192 -17.23 -24.48 11.45
CA ARG A 192 -17.92 -24.58 12.74
C ARG A 192 -19.32 -23.96 12.76
N ALA A 193 -19.77 -23.35 11.69
CA ALA A 193 -21.08 -22.70 11.62
C ALA A 193 -22.05 -23.45 10.69
N PRO A 194 -22.54 -24.65 11.05
CA PRO A 194 -23.44 -25.42 10.20
C PRO A 194 -24.77 -24.71 9.95
N ALA A 195 -25.22 -23.83 10.85
CA ALA A 195 -26.43 -23.03 10.69
C ALA A 195 -26.29 -21.97 9.58
N ALA A 196 -25.10 -21.37 9.41
CA ALA A 196 -24.83 -20.41 8.34
C ALA A 196 -24.76 -21.10 6.96
N GLN A 197 -24.30 -22.36 6.86
CA GLN A 197 -24.31 -23.10 5.61
C GLN A 197 -25.71 -23.45 5.12
N SER A 198 -26.68 -23.67 6.02
CA SER A 198 -28.07 -23.92 5.64
C SER A 198 -28.74 -22.69 5.04
N THR A 199 -28.29 -21.48 5.41
CA THR A 199 -28.77 -20.22 4.87
C THR A 199 -28.31 -19.97 3.41
N PHE A 200 -27.14 -20.52 3.01
CA PHE A 200 -26.66 -20.45 1.63
C PHE A 200 -27.53 -21.24 0.64
N THR A 201 -28.23 -22.25 1.10
CA THR A 201 -29.07 -23.10 0.23
C THR A 201 -30.46 -22.50 -0.01
N ARG A 202 -30.83 -21.43 0.70
CA ARG A 202 -32.16 -20.79 0.62
C ARG A 202 -32.12 -19.32 0.23
N ILE A 203 -31.44 -19.00 -0.85
CA ILE A 203 -31.62 -17.70 -1.51
C ILE A 203 -32.96 -17.78 -2.26
N GLY A 204 -34.00 -17.29 -1.64
CA GLY A 204 -35.31 -17.09 -2.22
C GLY A 204 -36.44 -17.51 -1.31
N MET A 205 -37.06 -16.50 -0.70
CA MET A 205 -38.34 -16.50 0.02
C MET A 205 -38.29 -16.65 1.56
N GLY A 206 -38.42 -15.50 2.22
CA GLY A 206 -39.03 -15.35 3.53
C GLY A 206 -38.26 -15.89 4.72
N GLY A 207 -37.98 -15.05 5.68
CA GLY A 207 -37.32 -15.42 6.94
C GLY A 207 -37.89 -16.70 7.55
N GLU A 208 -36.98 -17.55 8.05
CA GLU A 208 -37.38 -18.82 8.67
C GLU A 208 -38.31 -18.54 9.86
N PHE A 209 -39.50 -19.18 9.88
CA PHE A 209 -40.45 -19.07 10.93
C PHE A 209 -39.86 -19.66 12.22
N VAL A 210 -39.58 -18.83 13.19
CA VAL A 210 -39.03 -19.22 14.50
C VAL A 210 -40.12 -19.56 15.50
N GLY A 211 -41.21 -18.77 15.47
CA GLY A 211 -42.26 -18.91 16.47
C GLY A 211 -43.36 -17.88 16.33
N VAL A 212 -44.16 -17.78 17.38
CA VAL A 212 -45.18 -16.76 17.49
C VAL A 212 -45.03 -16.06 18.83
N ARG A 213 -45.23 -14.72 18.85
CA ARG A 213 -45.26 -13.89 20.05
C ARG A 213 -46.46 -12.96 20.06
N GLU A 214 -46.68 -12.33 21.17
CA GLU A 214 -47.71 -11.32 21.28
C GLU A 214 -47.39 -10.07 20.43
N TYR A 215 -48.42 -9.49 19.84
CA TYR A 215 -48.34 -8.30 19.00
C TYR A 215 -47.90 -7.09 19.84
N ARG A 216 -47.02 -6.30 19.26
CA ARG A 216 -46.59 -4.98 19.75
C ARG A 216 -47.01 -3.89 18.78
N PRO A 217 -47.31 -2.64 19.26
CA PRO A 217 -47.78 -1.56 18.39
C PRO A 217 -46.89 -1.21 17.20
N SER A 218 -45.63 -1.64 17.24
CA SER A 218 -44.62 -1.47 16.13
C SER A 218 -44.66 -2.57 15.08
N ASP A 219 -45.40 -3.66 15.29
CA ASP A 219 -45.42 -4.80 14.41
C ASP A 219 -46.32 -4.58 13.18
N SER A 220 -45.90 -5.09 12.02
CA SER A 220 -46.67 -5.02 10.79
C SER A 220 -47.89 -5.95 10.89
N PRO A 221 -49.11 -5.47 10.59
CA PRO A 221 -50.34 -6.30 10.56
C PRO A 221 -50.25 -7.49 9.58
N ARG A 222 -49.37 -7.45 8.60
CA ARG A 222 -49.14 -8.55 7.62
C ARG A 222 -48.53 -9.80 8.25
N HIS A 223 -47.87 -9.65 9.40
CA HIS A 223 -47.23 -10.75 10.12
C HIS A 223 -48.14 -11.38 11.16
N VAL A 224 -49.42 -10.96 11.30
CA VAL A 224 -50.35 -11.55 12.26
C VAL A 224 -50.63 -13.02 11.88
N HIS A 225 -50.47 -13.90 12.88
CA HIS A 225 -50.79 -15.32 12.75
C HIS A 225 -52.24 -15.55 13.13
N TRP A 226 -53.17 -15.35 12.21
CA TRP A 226 -54.62 -15.38 12.46
C TRP A 226 -55.13 -16.64 13.15
N ARG A 227 -54.54 -17.78 12.85
CA ARG A 227 -54.91 -19.06 13.46
C ARG A 227 -54.60 -19.11 14.96
N SER A 228 -53.42 -18.61 15.37
CA SER A 228 -53.08 -18.52 16.79
C SER A 228 -53.84 -17.42 17.50
N THR A 229 -54.05 -16.27 16.85
CA THR A 229 -54.88 -15.16 17.33
C THR A 229 -56.30 -15.63 17.66
N ALA A 230 -56.93 -16.40 16.76
CA ALA A 230 -58.27 -16.94 16.96
C ALA A 230 -58.33 -17.98 18.11
N ARG A 231 -57.23 -18.64 18.41
CA ARG A 231 -57.16 -19.65 19.47
C ARG A 231 -56.91 -19.05 20.86
N VAL A 232 -56.09 -18.01 20.92
CA VAL A 232 -55.61 -17.40 22.18
C VAL A 232 -56.45 -16.18 22.56
N GLY A 233 -57.19 -15.58 21.61
CA GLY A 233 -57.98 -14.40 21.81
C GLY A 233 -57.23 -13.08 21.91
N GLN A 234 -55.90 -13.12 21.64
CA GLN A 234 -55.00 -11.96 21.60
C GLN A 234 -54.24 -11.95 20.27
N LEU A 235 -53.92 -10.76 19.79
CA LEU A 235 -53.15 -10.63 18.55
C LEU A 235 -51.77 -11.27 18.68
N ILE A 236 -51.53 -12.30 17.89
CA ILE A 236 -50.28 -13.04 17.83
C ILE A 236 -49.58 -12.77 16.48
N VAL A 237 -48.29 -12.47 16.51
CA VAL A 237 -47.50 -12.20 15.33
C VAL A 237 -46.54 -13.36 15.09
N LYS A 238 -46.30 -13.66 13.82
CA LYS A 238 -45.24 -14.58 13.39
C LYS A 238 -43.89 -13.93 13.66
N GLU A 239 -43.06 -14.62 14.38
CA GLU A 239 -41.65 -14.24 14.59
C GLU A 239 -40.80 -14.98 13.58
N PHE A 240 -40.10 -14.21 12.79
CA PHE A 240 -39.12 -14.72 11.81
C PHE A 240 -37.72 -14.55 12.36
N ALA A 241 -36.83 -15.47 12.03
CA ALA A 241 -35.41 -15.26 12.30
C ALA A 241 -34.96 -13.92 11.68
N ALA A 242 -34.13 -13.19 12.38
CA ALA A 242 -33.48 -12.01 11.80
C ALA A 242 -32.75 -12.48 10.53
N GLU A 243 -33.11 -11.86 9.39
CA GLU A 243 -32.40 -12.13 8.13
C GLU A 243 -30.94 -11.71 8.30
N THR A 244 -30.10 -12.68 8.61
CA THR A 244 -28.65 -12.49 8.59
C THR A 244 -28.22 -12.58 7.13
N GLU A 245 -27.77 -11.50 6.55
CA GLU A 245 -27.27 -11.52 5.17
C GLU A 245 -26.04 -12.44 5.08
N PRO A 246 -26.01 -13.35 4.10
CA PRO A 246 -24.81 -14.17 3.91
C PRO A 246 -23.63 -13.29 3.56
N GLY A 247 -22.57 -13.34 4.34
CA GLY A 247 -21.39 -12.50 4.09
C GLY A 247 -20.36 -12.56 5.20
N LEU A 248 -19.22 -11.99 4.94
CA LEU A 248 -18.13 -11.79 5.89
C LEU A 248 -17.95 -10.30 6.18
N SER A 249 -18.15 -9.88 7.41
CA SER A 249 -17.74 -8.55 7.89
C SER A 249 -16.35 -8.66 8.55
N ILE A 250 -15.40 -7.90 8.05
CA ILE A 250 -14.06 -7.82 8.62
C ILE A 250 -13.95 -6.49 9.37
N ALA A 251 -13.65 -6.54 10.65
CA ALA A 251 -13.35 -5.36 11.47
C ALA A 251 -11.82 -5.24 11.64
N LEU A 252 -11.29 -4.06 11.36
CA LEU A 252 -9.86 -3.76 11.47
C LEU A 252 -9.65 -2.56 12.40
N ASP A 253 -8.83 -2.74 13.43
CA ASP A 253 -8.43 -1.65 14.31
C ASP A 253 -7.29 -0.83 13.68
N LEU A 254 -7.52 0.48 13.50
CA LEU A 254 -6.58 1.42 12.90
C LEU A 254 -6.02 2.43 13.91
N ARG A 255 -6.37 2.34 15.20
CA ARG A 255 -5.85 3.28 16.20
C ARG A 255 -4.32 3.24 16.24
N GLY A 256 -3.69 4.40 16.16
CA GLY A 256 -2.24 4.52 16.26
C GLY A 256 -1.68 3.93 17.56
N SER A 257 -2.45 3.96 18.66
CA SER A 257 -2.09 3.38 19.95
C SER A 257 -2.07 1.85 19.99
N SER A 258 -2.80 1.19 19.06
CA SER A 258 -2.83 -0.27 18.95
C SER A 258 -1.79 -0.82 17.98
N ILE A 259 -1.07 0.05 17.27
CA ILE A 259 -0.09 -0.35 16.26
C ILE A 259 1.31 -0.32 16.84
N VAL A 260 2.04 -1.42 16.64
CA VAL A 260 3.38 -1.63 17.15
C VAL A 260 4.33 -1.94 15.98
N GLY A 261 5.59 -1.50 16.11
CA GLY A 261 6.63 -1.72 15.10
C GLY A 261 7.13 -0.44 14.45
N PHE A 262 8.11 -0.57 13.55
CA PHE A 262 8.74 0.54 12.85
C PHE A 262 8.90 0.26 11.36
N GLY A 263 8.77 1.30 10.55
CA GLY A 263 8.99 1.23 9.11
C GLY A 263 8.05 0.28 8.40
N GLU A 264 8.59 -0.76 7.80
CA GLU A 264 7.86 -1.76 7.02
C GLU A 264 7.39 -2.95 7.88
N ASN A 265 7.98 -3.12 9.05
CA ASN A 265 7.64 -4.21 9.96
C ASN A 265 6.77 -3.67 11.12
N THR A 266 5.46 -3.64 10.90
CA THR A 266 4.47 -3.23 11.90
C THR A 266 3.35 -4.23 12.02
N SER A 267 2.72 -4.27 13.19
CA SER A 267 1.54 -5.11 13.41
C SER A 267 0.36 -4.73 12.48
N LEU A 268 0.27 -3.46 12.03
CA LEU A 268 -0.72 -3.04 11.04
C LEU A 268 -0.47 -3.68 9.66
N GLU A 269 0.78 -3.74 9.21
CA GLU A 269 1.10 -4.35 7.92
C GLU A 269 0.71 -5.83 7.90
N LEU A 270 0.99 -6.55 9.00
CA LEU A 270 0.54 -7.93 9.16
C LEU A 270 -1.00 -8.02 9.22
N ALA A 271 -1.66 -7.13 9.98
CA ALA A 271 -3.12 -7.09 10.04
C ALA A 271 -3.76 -6.92 8.66
N ILE A 272 -3.21 -6.05 7.83
CA ILE A 272 -3.72 -5.81 6.47
C ILE A 272 -3.50 -7.02 5.55
N LYS A 273 -2.35 -7.70 5.64
CA LYS A 273 -2.12 -8.97 4.93
C LYS A 273 -3.15 -10.05 5.33
N LEU A 274 -3.47 -10.13 6.61
CA LEU A 274 -4.48 -11.05 7.15
C LEU A 274 -5.88 -10.68 6.65
N VAL A 275 -6.26 -9.40 6.68
CA VAL A 275 -7.55 -8.92 6.12
C VAL A 275 -7.66 -9.24 4.64
N ALA A 276 -6.63 -8.97 3.84
CA ALA A 276 -6.61 -9.29 2.41
C ALA A 276 -6.76 -10.80 2.17
N THR A 277 -6.09 -11.62 2.98
CA THR A 277 -6.16 -13.10 2.91
C THR A 277 -7.55 -13.63 3.26
N LEU A 278 -8.16 -13.15 4.35
CA LEU A 278 -9.51 -13.53 4.76
C LEU A 278 -10.55 -13.11 3.71
N ALA A 279 -10.41 -11.92 3.18
CA ALA A 279 -11.27 -11.40 2.13
C ALA A 279 -11.14 -12.21 0.83
N ARG A 280 -9.91 -12.58 0.44
CA ARG A 280 -9.67 -13.44 -0.73
C ARG A 280 -10.37 -14.77 -0.59
N TYR A 281 -10.24 -15.38 0.58
CA TYR A 281 -10.89 -16.66 0.90
C TYR A 281 -12.42 -16.58 0.79
N ALA A 282 -13.04 -15.51 1.32
CA ALA A 282 -14.48 -15.31 1.24
C ALA A 282 -14.93 -15.03 -0.21
N HIS A 283 -14.23 -14.18 -0.95
CA HIS A 283 -14.52 -13.90 -2.36
C HIS A 283 -14.47 -15.14 -3.24
N GLN A 284 -13.49 -16.03 -3.05
CA GLN A 284 -13.39 -17.28 -3.80
C GLN A 284 -14.61 -18.20 -3.58
N ARG A 285 -15.34 -18.02 -2.46
CA ARG A 285 -16.58 -18.72 -2.12
C ARG A 285 -17.85 -17.97 -2.51
N GLY A 286 -17.71 -16.85 -3.20
CA GLY A 286 -18.86 -16.02 -3.61
C GLY A 286 -19.54 -15.28 -2.46
N LEU A 287 -18.86 -15.12 -1.31
CA LEU A 287 -19.39 -14.39 -0.18
C LEU A 287 -19.16 -12.89 -0.34
N PRO A 288 -20.18 -12.05 -0.14
CA PRO A 288 -19.99 -10.62 0.01
C PRO A 288 -19.06 -10.32 1.19
N VAL A 289 -18.09 -9.43 0.98
CA VAL A 289 -17.15 -9.00 2.01
C VAL A 289 -17.34 -7.53 2.29
N SER A 290 -17.56 -7.19 3.55
CA SER A 290 -17.60 -5.82 4.06
C SER A 290 -16.39 -5.57 4.95
N LEU A 291 -15.79 -4.39 4.84
CA LEU A 291 -14.72 -3.94 5.73
C LEU A 291 -15.25 -2.82 6.61
N VAL A 292 -14.94 -2.84 7.88
CA VAL A 292 -15.25 -1.78 8.83
C VAL A 292 -13.98 -1.45 9.62
N ALA A 293 -13.71 -0.18 9.83
CA ALA A 293 -12.56 0.28 10.59
C ALA A 293 -12.91 1.51 11.43
N ASN A 294 -12.28 1.63 12.59
CA ASN A 294 -12.47 2.71 13.55
C ASN A 294 -11.64 3.96 13.23
N SER A 295 -11.66 4.41 11.99
CA SER A 295 -10.93 5.60 11.54
C SER A 295 -11.82 6.55 10.76
N ARG A 296 -11.74 7.84 11.09
CA ARG A 296 -12.38 8.92 10.34
C ARG A 296 -11.46 9.45 9.23
N THR A 297 -10.18 9.36 9.45
CA THR A 297 -9.15 9.80 8.48
C THR A 297 -9.10 8.89 7.25
N TRP A 298 -9.32 7.59 7.48
CA TRP A 298 -9.33 6.56 6.44
C TRP A 298 -10.72 5.91 6.35
N PRO A 299 -11.73 6.63 5.81
CA PRO A 299 -13.08 6.11 5.73
C PRO A 299 -13.15 4.90 4.81
N VAL A 300 -13.74 3.84 5.32
CA VAL A 300 -14.03 2.64 4.53
C VAL A 300 -15.42 2.79 3.92
N PRO A 301 -15.61 2.51 2.61
CA PRO A 301 -16.92 2.53 2.01
C PRO A 301 -17.89 1.56 2.71
N PRO A 302 -19.13 1.98 3.03
CA PRO A 302 -20.10 1.11 3.68
C PRO A 302 -20.63 0.02 2.75
N GLY A 303 -20.82 -1.18 3.30
CA GLY A 303 -21.40 -2.31 2.57
C GLY A 303 -20.39 -3.22 1.89
N PRO A 304 -20.88 -4.18 1.09
CA PRO A 304 -20.01 -5.14 0.43
C PRO A 304 -19.10 -4.48 -0.60
N LEU A 305 -17.82 -4.82 -0.55
CA LEU A 305 -16.79 -4.32 -1.46
C LEU A 305 -16.47 -5.38 -2.52
N SER A 306 -16.23 -4.92 -3.76
CA SER A 306 -15.59 -5.77 -4.76
C SER A 306 -14.14 -6.07 -4.35
N TRP A 307 -13.56 -7.14 -4.91
CA TRP A 307 -12.15 -7.47 -4.66
C TRP A 307 -11.21 -6.27 -4.84
N TRP A 308 -11.32 -5.60 -5.98
CA TRP A 308 -10.49 -4.43 -6.30
C TRP A 308 -10.80 -3.22 -5.43
N GLY A 309 -12.07 -3.01 -5.06
CA GLY A 309 -12.46 -1.96 -4.13
C GLY A 309 -11.83 -2.17 -2.74
N LEU A 310 -11.84 -3.41 -2.26
CA LEU A 310 -11.22 -3.77 -0.99
C LEU A 310 -9.69 -3.61 -1.04
N MET A 311 -9.04 -4.14 -2.09
CA MET A 311 -7.59 -4.03 -2.24
C MET A 311 -7.13 -2.58 -2.37
N ASN A 312 -7.88 -1.73 -3.10
CA ASN A 312 -7.60 -0.30 -3.19
C ASN A 312 -7.71 0.39 -1.82
N THR A 313 -8.75 0.05 -1.05
CA THR A 313 -8.91 0.58 0.32
C THR A 313 -7.73 0.15 1.20
N LEU A 314 -7.42 -1.15 1.22
CA LEU A 314 -6.33 -1.69 2.02
C LEU A 314 -4.95 -1.14 1.62
N ALA A 315 -4.73 -0.87 0.33
CA ALA A 315 -3.48 -0.27 -0.13
C ALA A 315 -3.26 1.15 0.43
N ARG A 316 -4.33 1.90 0.69
CA ARG A 316 -4.27 3.31 1.12
C ARG A 316 -4.37 3.51 2.62
N VAL A 317 -5.02 2.60 3.33
CA VAL A 317 -5.24 2.69 4.78
C VAL A 317 -3.93 2.75 5.55
N GLN A 318 -3.83 3.65 6.52
CA GLN A 318 -2.71 3.81 7.43
C GLN A 318 -3.19 3.91 8.89
N ALA A 319 -2.25 3.89 9.82
CA ALA A 319 -2.53 4.16 11.23
C ALA A 319 -3.18 5.53 11.41
N ASP A 320 -4.24 5.59 12.21
CA ASP A 320 -4.88 6.84 12.57
C ASP A 320 -4.48 7.25 13.99
N ALA A 321 -3.59 8.23 14.06
CA ALA A 321 -3.14 8.77 15.35
C ALA A 321 -4.25 9.53 16.11
N ASN A 322 -5.31 9.94 15.40
CA ASN A 322 -6.41 10.72 15.93
C ASN A 322 -7.72 9.92 16.02
N ALA A 323 -7.64 8.59 15.96
CA ALA A 323 -8.81 7.74 16.09
C ALA A 323 -9.33 7.78 17.55
N ASP A 324 -10.39 8.52 17.78
CA ASP A 324 -11.06 8.60 19.09
C ASP A 324 -12.10 7.48 19.28
N GLU A 325 -12.49 6.80 18.21
CA GLU A 325 -13.50 5.77 18.24
C GLU A 325 -12.94 4.46 18.77
N SER A 326 -13.54 3.93 19.82
CA SER A 326 -13.16 2.64 20.39
C SER A 326 -13.40 1.52 19.37
N PHE A 327 -12.47 0.57 19.28
CA PHE A 327 -12.68 -0.62 18.44
C PHE A 327 -13.91 -1.42 18.90
N ALA A 328 -14.21 -1.41 20.18
CA ALA A 328 -15.42 -2.01 20.74
C ALA A 328 -16.71 -1.39 20.15
N ASP A 329 -16.75 -0.07 19.93
CA ASP A 329 -17.92 0.60 19.33
C ASP A 329 -18.04 0.28 17.85
N CYS A 330 -16.90 0.18 17.15
CA CYS A 330 -16.83 -0.31 15.77
C CYS A 330 -17.43 -1.73 15.65
N LEU A 331 -17.09 -2.64 16.57
CA LEU A 331 -17.64 -4.00 16.60
C LEU A 331 -19.17 -4.01 16.88
N ARG A 332 -19.65 -3.16 17.80
CA ARG A 332 -21.12 -3.04 18.09
C ARG A 332 -21.90 -2.46 16.91
N GLY A 333 -21.24 -1.65 16.07
CA GLY A 333 -21.83 -1.04 14.87
C GLY A 333 -21.88 -1.97 13.66
N LEU A 334 -21.36 -3.19 13.74
CA LEU A 334 -21.37 -4.14 12.62
C LEU A 334 -22.79 -4.53 12.24
N ARG A 335 -23.07 -4.51 10.93
CA ARG A 335 -24.31 -5.07 10.41
C ARG A 335 -24.32 -6.59 10.60
N ALA A 336 -25.49 -7.14 10.89
CA ALA A 336 -25.65 -8.59 11.05
C ALA A 336 -25.33 -9.32 9.73
N THR A 337 -24.13 -9.89 9.65
CA THR A 337 -23.70 -10.80 8.59
C THR A 337 -23.49 -12.18 9.20
N SER A 338 -23.41 -13.22 8.36
CA SER A 338 -23.25 -14.60 8.86
C SER A 338 -21.92 -14.82 9.59
N PHE A 339 -20.88 -14.10 9.16
CA PHE A 339 -19.53 -14.26 9.71
C PHE A 339 -18.90 -12.91 10.02
N VAL A 340 -18.20 -12.85 11.13
CA VAL A 340 -17.41 -11.68 11.57
C VAL A 340 -15.97 -12.12 11.82
N ALA A 341 -15.02 -11.41 11.23
CA ALA A 341 -13.61 -11.53 11.55
C ALA A 341 -13.09 -10.22 12.11
N ALA A 342 -12.64 -10.23 13.37
CA ALA A 342 -12.02 -9.06 14.00
C ALA A 342 -10.49 -9.23 13.97
N VAL A 343 -9.79 -8.26 13.38
CA VAL A 343 -8.33 -8.27 13.30
C VAL A 343 -7.80 -7.16 14.20
N LEU A 344 -7.10 -7.58 15.25
CA LEU A 344 -6.54 -6.71 16.28
C LEU A 344 -5.01 -6.63 16.11
N PRO A 345 -4.45 -5.49 15.70
CA PRO A 345 -3.00 -5.29 15.57
C PRO A 345 -2.24 -5.41 16.90
N SER A 346 -2.95 -5.29 18.02
CA SER A 346 -2.46 -5.59 19.37
C SER A 346 -3.61 -6.10 20.26
N PRO A 347 -3.30 -6.81 21.35
CA PRO A 347 -4.30 -7.29 22.31
C PRO A 347 -5.12 -6.13 22.90
N ASP A 348 -6.44 -6.24 22.84
CA ASP A 348 -7.38 -5.25 23.40
C ASP A 348 -8.45 -5.94 24.22
N ASP A 349 -8.49 -5.64 25.53
CA ASP A 349 -9.46 -6.23 26.46
C ASP A 349 -10.88 -5.71 26.20
N ASP A 350 -11.01 -4.46 25.71
CA ASP A 350 -12.31 -3.85 25.41
C ASP A 350 -13.04 -4.52 24.24
N ALA A 351 -12.30 -5.22 23.37
CA ALA A 351 -12.86 -5.98 22.27
C ALA A 351 -13.52 -7.30 22.69
N ILE A 352 -13.21 -7.83 23.88
CA ILE A 352 -13.69 -9.14 24.33
C ILE A 352 -15.22 -9.16 24.43
N ALA A 353 -15.80 -8.23 25.17
CA ALA A 353 -17.23 -8.20 25.42
C ALA A 353 -18.07 -8.08 24.13
N PRO A 354 -17.77 -7.16 23.18
CA PRO A 354 -18.49 -7.10 21.91
C PRO A 354 -18.37 -8.37 21.05
N LEU A 355 -17.19 -9.01 21.02
CA LEU A 355 -17.01 -10.26 20.26
C LEU A 355 -17.81 -11.42 20.84
N VAL A 356 -17.89 -11.52 22.17
CA VAL A 356 -18.73 -12.50 22.87
C VAL A 356 -20.22 -12.23 22.60
N GLU A 357 -20.63 -10.96 22.59
CA GLU A 357 -21.99 -10.57 22.27
C GLU A 357 -22.38 -10.99 20.83
N LEU A 358 -21.53 -10.71 19.84
CA LEU A 358 -21.72 -11.14 18.45
C LEU A 358 -21.85 -12.68 18.35
N LYS A 359 -21.02 -13.41 19.09
CA LYS A 359 -21.10 -14.89 19.14
C LYS A 359 -22.43 -15.35 19.75
N ASN A 360 -22.89 -14.71 20.84
CA ASN A 360 -24.17 -15.04 21.48
C ASN A 360 -25.38 -14.73 20.60
N GLN A 361 -25.23 -13.82 19.64
CA GLN A 361 -26.24 -13.55 18.59
C GLN A 361 -26.28 -14.66 17.52
N GLY A 362 -25.43 -15.69 17.61
CA GLY A 362 -25.39 -16.82 16.70
C GLY A 362 -24.50 -16.61 15.47
N LEU A 363 -23.70 -15.56 15.44
CA LEU A 363 -22.78 -15.28 14.33
C LEU A 363 -21.53 -16.20 14.41
N GLY A 364 -20.95 -16.52 13.26
CA GLY A 364 -19.61 -17.11 13.20
C GLY A 364 -18.57 -16.04 13.48
N VAL A 365 -17.89 -16.09 14.62
CA VAL A 365 -16.91 -15.07 15.03
C VAL A 365 -15.50 -15.63 15.05
N LEU A 366 -14.57 -14.94 14.38
CA LEU A 366 -13.13 -15.18 14.43
C LEU A 366 -12.42 -13.94 14.95
N ALA A 367 -11.68 -14.06 16.02
CA ALA A 367 -10.75 -13.04 16.48
C ALA A 367 -9.32 -13.40 16.07
N VAL A 368 -8.67 -12.51 15.34
CA VAL A 368 -7.25 -12.61 15.00
C VAL A 368 -6.50 -11.60 15.83
N VAL A 369 -5.77 -12.07 16.83
CA VAL A 369 -4.99 -11.23 17.74
C VAL A 369 -3.53 -11.30 17.32
N ILE A 370 -2.95 -10.15 16.99
CA ILE A 370 -1.53 -10.10 16.66
C ILE A 370 -0.73 -9.93 17.94
N ASP A 371 0.29 -10.81 18.12
CA ASP A 371 1.26 -10.66 19.20
C ASP A 371 2.20 -9.50 18.87
N PRO A 372 2.24 -8.43 19.68
CA PRO A 372 3.10 -7.28 19.40
C PRO A 372 4.59 -7.54 19.66
N ASN A 373 4.96 -8.58 20.39
CA ASN A 373 6.32 -8.83 20.84
C ASN A 373 7.36 -8.89 19.70
N PRO A 374 7.09 -9.55 18.54
CA PRO A 374 8.06 -9.60 17.44
C PRO A 374 8.33 -8.24 16.79
N PHE A 375 7.42 -7.28 16.93
CA PHE A 375 7.52 -5.94 16.34
C PHE A 375 8.19 -4.92 17.27
N LEU A 376 8.45 -5.31 18.53
CA LEU A 376 9.09 -4.45 19.52
C LEU A 376 10.60 -4.65 19.52
N PRO A 377 11.38 -3.60 19.88
CA PRO A 377 12.79 -3.75 20.14
C PRO A 377 13.05 -4.78 21.24
N TYR A 378 14.19 -5.48 21.14
CA TYR A 378 14.57 -6.48 22.13
C TYR A 378 14.51 -5.93 23.56
N GLY A 379 13.81 -6.63 24.46
CA GLY A 379 13.64 -6.25 25.86
C GLY A 379 12.43 -5.35 26.16
N TRP A 380 11.63 -4.97 25.17
CA TRP A 380 10.43 -4.14 25.35
C TRP A 380 9.14 -4.96 25.32
N GLY A 381 9.21 -6.28 25.28
CA GLY A 381 8.06 -7.17 25.12
C GLY A 381 7.06 -7.08 26.27
N THR A 382 5.78 -7.10 25.92
CA THR A 382 4.65 -7.27 26.83
C THR A 382 4.38 -8.76 26.97
N SER A 383 4.84 -9.37 28.06
CA SER A 383 4.71 -10.82 28.26
C SER A 383 3.23 -11.25 28.37
N GLY A 384 2.79 -12.09 27.44
CA GLY A 384 1.59 -12.93 27.58
C GLY A 384 0.22 -12.31 27.31
N LYS A 385 0.09 -10.99 27.12
CA LYS A 385 -1.22 -10.32 26.99
C LYS A 385 -2.05 -10.85 25.79
N ALA A 386 -1.41 -11.17 24.67
CA ALA A 386 -2.10 -11.76 23.52
C ALA A 386 -2.74 -13.11 23.85
N ASN A 387 -2.04 -13.94 24.64
CA ASN A 387 -2.55 -15.24 25.10
C ASN A 387 -3.64 -15.09 26.16
N GLU A 388 -3.58 -14.05 27.01
CA GLU A 388 -4.63 -13.75 28.01
C GLU A 388 -5.94 -13.38 27.31
N VAL A 389 -5.92 -12.42 26.36
CA VAL A 389 -7.08 -12.04 25.55
C VAL A 389 -7.62 -13.25 24.78
N ALA A 390 -6.73 -14.01 24.14
CA ALA A 390 -7.11 -15.23 23.42
C ALA A 390 -7.75 -16.27 24.34
N GLY A 391 -7.24 -16.44 25.56
CA GLY A 391 -7.80 -17.34 26.56
C GLY A 391 -9.20 -16.94 27.00
N ALA A 392 -9.44 -15.65 27.25
CA ALA A 392 -10.75 -15.11 27.62
C ALA A 392 -11.79 -15.31 26.51
N LEU A 393 -11.40 -15.07 25.25
CA LEU A 393 -12.27 -15.28 24.09
C LEU A 393 -12.58 -16.78 23.87
N LYS A 394 -11.56 -17.66 23.98
CA LYS A 394 -11.76 -19.12 23.88
C LYS A 394 -12.68 -19.67 24.96
N ALA A 395 -12.58 -19.14 26.18
CA ALA A 395 -13.48 -19.54 27.27
C ALA A 395 -14.96 -19.21 26.97
N SER A 396 -15.21 -18.26 26.08
CA SER A 396 -16.54 -17.86 25.60
C SER A 396 -16.91 -18.50 24.24
N ASP A 397 -16.22 -19.58 23.82
CA ASP A 397 -16.46 -20.31 22.56
C ASP A 397 -16.27 -19.42 21.28
N VAL A 398 -15.48 -18.37 21.36
CA VAL A 398 -15.07 -17.56 20.20
C VAL A 398 -13.84 -18.24 19.56
N SER A 399 -13.86 -18.39 18.24
CA SER A 399 -12.67 -18.89 17.51
C SER A 399 -11.58 -17.83 17.54
N VAL A 400 -10.36 -18.19 17.98
CA VAL A 400 -9.24 -17.24 18.12
C VAL A 400 -7.97 -17.78 17.51
N CYS A 401 -7.30 -16.91 16.75
CA CYS A 401 -5.93 -17.09 16.28
C CYS A 401 -5.03 -16.05 16.96
N VAL A 402 -3.89 -16.49 17.51
CA VAL A 402 -2.81 -15.59 17.90
C VAL A 402 -1.70 -15.71 16.87
N ILE A 403 -1.29 -14.61 16.27
CA ILE A 403 -0.33 -14.57 15.17
C ILE A 403 0.78 -13.58 15.51
N GLY A 404 2.04 -14.04 15.42
CA GLY A 404 3.23 -13.20 15.49
C GLY A 404 3.80 -12.89 14.10
N ASP A 405 5.09 -12.57 14.05
CA ASP A 405 5.84 -12.35 12.80
C ASP A 405 6.38 -13.68 12.22
N GLU A 406 5.55 -14.71 12.22
CA GLU A 406 5.93 -16.02 11.71
C GLU A 406 5.79 -16.06 10.19
N PRO A 407 6.76 -16.62 9.45
CA PRO A 407 6.68 -16.70 7.99
C PRO A 407 5.50 -17.52 7.50
N ASP A 408 5.05 -18.52 8.27
CA ASP A 408 3.96 -19.47 7.95
C ASP A 408 2.66 -19.14 8.71
N TRP A 409 2.35 -17.86 8.95
CA TRP A 409 1.18 -17.45 9.71
C TRP A 409 -0.17 -17.96 9.14
N GLU A 410 -0.22 -18.33 7.85
CA GLU A 410 -1.39 -18.95 7.25
C GLU A 410 -1.73 -20.31 7.87
N ARG A 411 -0.73 -21.07 8.35
CA ARG A 411 -0.98 -22.36 9.03
C ARG A 411 -1.70 -22.14 10.36
N VAL A 412 -1.39 -21.07 11.05
CA VAL A 412 -2.05 -20.70 12.31
C VAL A 412 -3.52 -20.38 12.06
N LEU A 413 -3.85 -19.63 11.00
CA LEU A 413 -5.24 -19.37 10.61
C LEU A 413 -6.02 -20.64 10.27
N VAL A 414 -5.38 -21.62 9.62
CA VAL A 414 -6.01 -22.89 9.24
C VAL A 414 -6.22 -23.81 10.45
N SER A 415 -5.27 -23.82 11.40
CA SER A 415 -5.27 -24.75 12.54
C SER A 415 -6.07 -24.25 13.74
N SER A 416 -6.37 -22.95 13.82
CA SER A 416 -7.08 -22.34 14.93
C SER A 416 -8.57 -22.56 14.82
N GLY A 417 -9.01 -23.74 15.16
CA GLY A 417 -10.39 -24.14 15.15
C GLY A 417 -10.71 -25.10 16.29
#